data_68ab98a5e9a5da0f6ede74792a0f46d6
#
_entry.id   68ab98a5e9a5da0f6ede74792a0f46d6
#
_cell.length_a   1.000
_cell.length_b   1.000
_cell.length_c   1.000
_cell.angle_alpha   90.00
_cell.angle_beta   90.00
_cell.angle_gamma   90.00
#
_symmetry.space_group_name_H-M   'P 1'
#
loop_
_entity.id
_entity.type
_entity.pdbx_description
1 polymer ?
#
loop_
_entity_poly.entity_id
_entity_poly.type
_entity_poly.pdbx_seq_one_letter_code
_entity_poly.pdbx_strand_id
1 'polypeptide(L)'
;MLHTSVPPLPLQTSTPQLGKKDSMNSFHKHFNKSAIGLSCALLLAAMAGCGGGDVGSSDPLLNSANLNTLAGGVHAPVLLGAAGTFAILTKSGITDVFESAINGDVGASPITGAAIGLTCGEVKTGKVYSVDAAGPLPCTLTNPTLLTSAVGDMETAYTDAAGRTSPNFTELGAGEIGGLTLVPGLYKWGTGVLISTNVTLAGGSNDVFIFQIAGTLTQANATRVTLTGGAQAKNVFWQVAGAVTIGTTAHMEGIMLAKTNIAVNTGASANGRLLAQTAVTLQQNAVTQPAQ
;
A
#
# COMPACT_ATOMS: atom_id res chain seq x y z
N MET A 1 34.97 29.41 -46.02
CA MET A 1 35.88 28.29 -45.79
C MET A 1 36.82 28.65 -44.67
N LEU A 2 36.61 28.17 -43.49
CA LEU A 2 37.60 28.16 -42.41
C LEU A 2 37.14 27.02 -41.45
N HIS A 3 37.79 25.85 -41.60
CA HIS A 3 37.71 24.74 -40.69
C HIS A 3 38.52 25.07 -39.43
N THR A 4 37.90 25.04 -38.27
CA THR A 4 38.60 24.96 -36.99
C THR A 4 38.37 23.58 -36.39
N SER A 5 39.42 22.80 -36.41
CA SER A 5 39.53 21.48 -35.78
C SER A 5 39.75 21.62 -34.27
N VAL A 6 38.92 20.91 -33.48
CA VAL A 6 39.08 20.76 -32.03
C VAL A 6 39.92 19.50 -31.75
N PRO A 7 40.97 19.57 -30.92
CA PRO A 7 41.77 18.38 -30.58
C PRO A 7 41.08 17.51 -29.50
N PRO A 8 41.34 16.20 -29.48
CA PRO A 8 40.77 15.30 -28.49
C PRO A 8 41.49 15.33 -27.14
N LEU A 9 40.74 15.21 -26.04
CA LEU A 9 41.21 15.12 -24.66
C LEU A 9 41.81 13.73 -24.39
N PRO A 10 42.87 13.63 -23.56
CA PRO A 10 43.51 12.36 -23.24
C PRO A 10 42.75 11.53 -22.22
N LEU A 11 42.66 10.21 -22.47
CA LEU A 11 42.19 9.17 -21.54
C LEU A 11 43.15 9.07 -20.34
N GLN A 12 42.63 9.24 -19.16
CA GLN A 12 43.30 8.83 -17.92
C GLN A 12 42.91 7.44 -17.54
N THR A 13 43.88 6.52 -17.66
CA THR A 13 43.83 5.16 -17.10
C THR A 13 44.27 5.21 -15.64
N SER A 14 43.38 4.91 -14.69
CA SER A 14 43.74 4.64 -13.31
C SER A 14 43.72 3.14 -13.04
N THR A 15 44.88 2.59 -12.82
CA THR A 15 45.11 1.20 -12.32
C THR A 15 44.69 1.06 -10.87
N PRO A 16 44.14 -0.12 -10.46
CA PRO A 16 43.84 -0.38 -9.05
C PRO A 16 45.11 -0.82 -8.33
N GLN A 17 45.39 -0.16 -7.23
CA GLN A 17 46.42 -0.57 -6.24
C GLN A 17 45.87 -1.67 -5.35
N LEU A 18 46.61 -2.77 -5.38
CA LEU A 18 46.50 -3.92 -4.47
C LEU A 18 47.30 -3.58 -3.19
N GLY A 19 46.66 -3.53 -2.05
CA GLY A 19 47.30 -3.29 -0.74
C GLY A 19 46.56 -4.08 0.34
N LYS A 20 47.10 -5.15 0.65
CA LYS A 20 47.86 -5.68 1.79
C LYS A 20 47.03 -6.17 2.97
N LYS A 21 47.09 -7.48 3.17
CA LYS A 21 46.62 -8.24 4.36
C LYS A 21 47.45 -7.79 5.58
N ASP A 22 46.76 -7.57 6.70
CA ASP A 22 47.30 -7.78 8.05
C ASP A 22 46.16 -8.20 8.95
N SER A 23 46.23 -9.43 9.36
CA SER A 23 46.60 -9.98 10.65
C SER A 23 45.48 -10.06 11.69
N MET A 24 45.08 -11.31 11.88
CA MET A 24 44.46 -11.93 13.05
C MET A 24 44.74 -11.21 14.38
N ASN A 25 43.70 -11.01 15.18
CA ASN A 25 43.86 -11.28 16.62
C ASN A 25 42.58 -11.88 17.22
N SER A 26 42.77 -13.05 17.72
CA SER A 26 41.93 -13.90 18.54
C SER A 26 41.70 -13.30 19.91
N PHE A 27 40.44 -13.20 20.36
CA PHE A 27 40.19 -13.16 21.81
C PHE A 27 39.11 -14.20 22.17
N HIS A 28 39.62 -15.30 22.67
CA HIS A 28 38.88 -16.29 23.45
C HIS A 28 38.74 -15.81 24.91
N LYS A 29 37.64 -16.22 25.52
CA LYS A 29 37.28 -16.36 26.97
C LYS A 29 36.13 -15.43 27.35
N HIS A 30 35.03 -15.84 27.97
CA HIS A 30 34.86 -16.85 29.00
C HIS A 30 33.45 -17.41 29.01
N PHE A 31 33.38 -18.72 29.19
CA PHE A 31 32.21 -19.45 29.67
C PHE A 31 31.88 -19.01 31.11
N ASN A 32 30.60 -18.78 31.40
CA ASN A 32 30.11 -19.01 32.73
C ASN A 32 28.74 -19.70 32.67
N LYS A 33 28.73 -20.96 33.06
CA LYS A 33 27.56 -21.75 33.37
C LYS A 33 27.10 -21.37 34.77
N SER A 34 25.84 -21.08 34.97
CA SER A 34 25.15 -21.30 36.23
C SER A 34 23.76 -21.82 35.96
N ALA A 35 23.62 -23.08 36.24
CA ALA A 35 22.34 -23.77 36.38
C ALA A 35 21.81 -23.54 37.83
N ILE A 36 20.56 -23.77 38.01
CA ILE A 36 19.73 -24.03 39.21
C ILE A 36 18.53 -23.08 39.17
N GLY A 37 17.38 -23.67 39.02
CA GLY A 37 16.34 -23.89 39.96
C GLY A 37 14.99 -24.28 39.34
N LEU A 38 14.69 -25.48 39.48
CA LEU A 38 13.41 -26.15 39.30
C LEU A 38 12.38 -25.61 40.30
N SER A 39 11.22 -25.17 39.91
CA SER A 39 10.03 -25.15 40.77
C SER A 39 8.78 -25.37 39.94
N CYS A 40 8.29 -26.58 40.06
CA CYS A 40 6.99 -27.09 39.67
C CYS A 40 5.90 -26.49 40.57
N ALA A 41 4.86 -25.89 40.04
CA ALA A 41 3.58 -25.75 40.75
C ALA A 41 2.45 -26.02 39.76
N LEU A 42 2.00 -27.27 39.77
CA LEU A 42 0.71 -27.69 39.22
C LEU A 42 -0.40 -27.10 40.12
N LEU A 43 -1.35 -26.42 39.49
CA LEU A 43 -2.69 -26.23 40.05
C LEU A 43 -3.71 -26.69 39.00
N LEU A 44 -4.16 -27.95 39.13
CA LEU A 44 -5.37 -28.44 38.50
C LEU A 44 -6.56 -27.88 39.29
N ALA A 45 -7.45 -27.17 38.59
CA ALA A 45 -8.82 -27.01 39.02
C ALA A 45 -9.73 -27.65 37.96
N ALA A 46 -10.22 -28.86 38.27
CA ALA A 46 -11.26 -29.52 37.50
C ALA A 46 -12.59 -28.85 37.81
N MET A 47 -13.33 -28.42 36.80
CA MET A 47 -14.78 -28.28 36.86
C MET A 47 -15.39 -29.17 35.79
N ALA A 48 -15.98 -30.24 36.23
CA ALA A 48 -16.81 -31.12 35.45
C ALA A 48 -18.15 -30.44 35.16
N GLY A 49 -18.52 -30.39 33.90
CA GLY A 49 -19.84 -30.02 33.41
C GLY A 49 -20.21 -30.96 32.27
N CYS A 50 -21.03 -31.94 32.55
CA CYS A 50 -21.55 -32.97 31.66
C CYS A 50 -22.66 -32.39 30.77
N GLY A 51 -22.67 -32.73 29.46
CA GLY A 51 -23.77 -32.40 28.55
C GLY A 51 -23.50 -32.85 27.11
N GLY A 52 -23.89 -34.11 26.79
CA GLY A 52 -24.48 -34.64 25.56
C GLY A 52 -23.91 -34.35 24.19
N GLY A 53 -23.27 -35.35 23.61
CA GLY A 53 -23.43 -35.97 22.30
C GLY A 53 -23.49 -35.14 21.02
N ASP A 54 -22.47 -35.24 20.15
CA ASP A 54 -22.58 -35.91 18.86
C ASP A 54 -21.19 -36.02 18.21
N VAL A 55 -20.85 -37.24 17.80
CA VAL A 55 -19.60 -37.57 17.10
C VAL A 55 -19.76 -37.23 15.62
N GLY A 56 -19.19 -36.14 15.19
CA GLY A 56 -19.04 -35.74 13.78
C GLY A 56 -17.61 -35.38 13.50
N SER A 57 -16.96 -36.21 12.74
CA SER A 57 -15.71 -36.05 11.98
C SER A 57 -15.01 -34.68 12.13
N SER A 58 -13.89 -34.67 12.84
CA SER A 58 -13.08 -33.50 13.10
C SER A 58 -11.93 -33.41 12.11
N ASP A 59 -12.12 -32.60 11.06
CA ASP A 59 -11.02 -31.82 10.52
C ASP A 59 -10.87 -30.59 11.39
N PRO A 60 -9.67 -30.22 11.84
CA PRO A 60 -9.48 -28.95 12.52
C PRO A 60 -9.51 -27.81 11.50
N LEU A 61 -10.68 -27.56 10.95
CA LEU A 61 -10.94 -26.35 10.19
C LEU A 61 -10.80 -25.20 11.17
N LEU A 62 -9.86 -24.33 10.93
CA LEU A 62 -9.73 -23.04 11.57
C LEU A 62 -11.09 -22.33 11.51
N ASN A 63 -11.83 -22.41 12.60
CA ASN A 63 -13.13 -21.75 12.72
C ASN A 63 -12.88 -20.24 12.73
N SER A 64 -13.62 -19.51 11.91
CA SER A 64 -13.53 -18.05 11.78
C SER A 64 -13.57 -17.30 13.12
N ALA A 65 -14.19 -17.89 14.16
CA ALA A 65 -14.18 -17.37 15.53
C ALA A 65 -12.82 -17.47 16.23
N ASN A 66 -11.95 -18.44 15.85
CA ASN A 66 -10.60 -18.56 16.39
C ASN A 66 -9.58 -17.64 15.68
N LEU A 67 -9.86 -17.23 14.46
CA LEU A 67 -9.04 -16.26 13.75
C LEU A 67 -9.13 -14.86 14.38
N ASN A 68 -10.30 -14.48 14.89
CA ASN A 68 -10.49 -13.21 15.60
C ASN A 68 -9.80 -13.16 16.98
N THR A 69 -9.53 -14.29 17.62
CA THR A 69 -8.79 -14.35 18.90
C THR A 69 -7.28 -14.35 18.69
N LEU A 70 -6.78 -14.70 17.49
CA LEU A 70 -5.38 -14.63 17.13
C LEU A 70 -5.00 -13.27 16.50
N ALA A 71 -5.98 -12.52 15.98
CA ALA A 71 -5.81 -11.16 15.47
C ALA A 71 -5.88 -10.17 16.64
N GLY A 72 -4.76 -9.96 17.30
CA GLY A 72 -4.67 -8.99 18.39
C GLY A 72 -4.90 -7.57 17.90
N GLY A 73 -5.92 -6.91 18.40
CA GLY A 73 -6.13 -5.47 18.31
C GLY A 73 -6.99 -5.02 17.11
N VAL A 74 -8.15 -4.46 17.43
CA VAL A 74 -8.97 -3.70 16.47
C VAL A 74 -8.21 -2.40 16.14
N HIS A 75 -7.76 -2.25 14.91
CA HIS A 75 -7.17 -1.00 14.44
C HIS A 75 -8.25 -0.04 13.98
N ALA A 76 -8.18 1.22 14.42
CA ALA A 76 -9.06 2.26 13.89
C ALA A 76 -8.71 2.57 12.42
N PRO A 77 -9.69 2.94 11.58
CA PRO A 77 -9.44 3.40 10.23
C PRO A 77 -8.43 4.56 10.19
N VAL A 78 -7.71 4.68 9.09
CA VAL A 78 -6.85 5.85 8.84
C VAL A 78 -7.74 7.02 8.44
N LEU A 79 -7.59 8.15 9.15
CA LEU A 79 -8.37 9.36 8.85
C LEU A 79 -7.78 10.06 7.63
N LEU A 80 -8.58 10.24 6.59
CA LEU A 80 -8.15 10.85 5.33
C LEU A 80 -8.41 12.36 5.25
N GLY A 81 -9.21 12.93 6.17
CA GLY A 81 -9.59 14.33 6.13
C GLY A 81 -10.16 14.73 4.75
N ALA A 82 -9.75 15.89 4.24
CA ALA A 82 -10.19 16.37 2.94
C ALA A 82 -9.67 15.49 1.77
N ALA A 83 -8.57 14.72 1.93
CA ALA A 83 -8.12 13.78 0.92
C ALA A 83 -9.13 12.64 0.67
N GLY A 84 -9.98 12.35 1.65
CA GLY A 84 -11.03 11.34 1.55
C GLY A 84 -12.15 11.66 0.55
N THR A 85 -12.23 12.89 0.05
CA THR A 85 -13.20 13.27 -1.00
C THR A 85 -12.72 12.95 -2.40
N PHE A 86 -11.43 12.65 -2.58
CA PHE A 86 -10.82 12.41 -3.89
C PHE A 86 -10.75 10.91 -4.23
N ALA A 87 -11.06 10.58 -5.48
CA ALA A 87 -10.70 9.29 -6.10
C ALA A 87 -9.22 9.28 -6.48
N ILE A 88 -8.70 10.42 -7.00
CA ILE A 88 -7.31 10.59 -7.37
C ILE A 88 -6.81 11.93 -6.85
N LEU A 89 -5.75 11.92 -6.03
CA LEU A 89 -5.07 13.12 -5.56
C LEU A 89 -3.56 12.95 -5.70
N THR A 90 -2.91 13.93 -6.34
CA THR A 90 -1.46 13.88 -6.62
C THR A 90 -0.77 15.19 -6.33
N LYS A 91 0.58 15.13 -6.19
CA LYS A 91 1.39 16.36 -6.05
C LYS A 91 2.09 16.76 -7.35
N SER A 92 2.32 15.83 -8.26
CA SER A 92 3.11 16.08 -9.49
C SER A 92 2.33 15.89 -10.79
N GLY A 93 1.03 15.54 -10.70
CA GLY A 93 0.14 15.46 -11.84
C GLY A 93 -0.36 14.04 -12.16
N ILE A 94 -1.22 13.97 -13.16
CA ILE A 94 -1.88 12.76 -13.64
C ILE A 94 -1.57 12.63 -15.13
N THR A 95 -0.98 11.50 -15.52
CA THR A 95 -0.81 11.13 -16.92
C THR A 95 -1.85 10.08 -17.27
N ASP A 96 -2.52 10.22 -18.39
CA ASP A 96 -3.51 9.25 -18.88
C ASP A 96 -3.28 8.85 -20.32
N VAL A 97 -3.55 7.58 -20.63
CA VAL A 97 -3.76 7.08 -21.97
C VAL A 97 -5.26 6.85 -22.14
N PHE A 98 -5.88 7.67 -22.94
CA PHE A 98 -7.33 7.75 -23.19
C PHE A 98 -7.91 6.38 -23.64
N GLU A 99 -9.07 5.97 -23.17
CA GLU A 99 -10.04 6.63 -22.32
C GLU A 99 -10.11 5.91 -20.99
N SER A 100 -9.89 6.66 -19.88
CA SER A 100 -10.14 6.16 -18.54
C SER A 100 -11.55 6.57 -18.04
N ALA A 101 -12.05 5.94 -16.98
CA ALA A 101 -13.34 6.23 -16.38
C ALA A 101 -13.17 6.45 -14.87
N ILE A 102 -13.26 7.69 -14.41
CA ILE A 102 -13.07 8.06 -13.02
C ILE A 102 -14.41 8.42 -12.39
N ASN A 103 -14.76 7.71 -11.31
CA ASN A 103 -15.93 7.98 -10.48
C ASN A 103 -15.47 8.52 -9.12
N GLY A 104 -15.50 9.85 -8.97
CA GLY A 104 -15.06 10.60 -7.81
C GLY A 104 -14.23 11.83 -8.17
N ASP A 105 -13.92 12.65 -7.18
CA ASP A 105 -13.16 13.87 -7.38
C ASP A 105 -11.71 13.60 -7.76
N VAL A 106 -11.14 14.48 -8.58
CA VAL A 106 -9.76 14.42 -9.04
C VAL A 106 -9.05 15.73 -8.72
N GLY A 107 -7.81 15.67 -8.26
CA GLY A 107 -7.05 16.87 -7.95
C GLY A 107 -5.53 16.69 -8.06
N ALA A 108 -4.84 17.81 -8.34
CA ALA A 108 -3.39 17.89 -8.32
C ALA A 108 -2.94 19.23 -7.70
N SER A 109 -1.98 19.16 -6.75
CA SER A 109 -1.40 20.34 -6.07
C SER A 109 -0.06 19.94 -5.43
N PRO A 110 0.97 20.79 -5.46
CA PRO A 110 0.98 22.21 -5.89
C PRO A 110 1.20 22.41 -7.39
N ILE A 111 1.28 21.35 -8.18
CA ILE A 111 1.49 21.44 -9.64
C ILE A 111 0.31 22.16 -10.31
N THR A 112 0.60 22.86 -11.42
CA THR A 112 -0.42 23.51 -12.26
C THR A 112 -1.46 22.51 -12.77
N GLY A 113 -2.70 22.96 -12.97
CA GLY A 113 -3.78 22.16 -13.53
C GLY A 113 -3.47 21.56 -14.92
N ALA A 114 -2.56 22.18 -15.68
CA ALA A 114 -2.08 21.63 -16.96
C ALA A 114 -1.42 20.24 -16.82
N ALA A 115 -1.00 19.85 -15.61
CA ALA A 115 -0.44 18.53 -15.33
C ALA A 115 -1.53 17.46 -15.10
N ILE A 116 -2.82 17.81 -15.16
CA ILE A 116 -3.93 16.86 -15.10
C ILE A 116 -4.24 16.42 -16.54
N GLY A 117 -3.69 15.28 -16.95
CA GLY A 117 -3.79 14.75 -18.31
C GLY A 117 -5.11 14.05 -18.64
N LEU A 118 -6.15 14.20 -17.81
CA LEU A 118 -7.49 13.69 -18.06
C LEU A 118 -8.32 14.66 -18.88
N THR A 119 -9.25 14.16 -19.68
CA THR A 119 -10.31 14.95 -20.29
C THR A 119 -11.53 15.05 -19.38
N CYS A 120 -12.39 16.02 -19.61
CA CYS A 120 -13.65 16.15 -18.83
C CYS A 120 -14.58 14.94 -18.98
N GLY A 121 -14.56 14.27 -20.13
CA GLY A 121 -15.38 13.10 -20.40
C GLY A 121 -14.95 11.85 -19.61
N GLU A 122 -13.72 11.81 -19.12
CA GLU A 122 -13.18 10.69 -18.33
C GLU A 122 -13.59 10.75 -16.86
N VAL A 123 -13.88 11.92 -16.32
CA VAL A 123 -14.43 12.07 -14.98
C VAL A 123 -15.96 11.92 -15.06
N LYS A 124 -16.42 10.68 -14.91
CA LYS A 124 -17.85 10.30 -15.10
C LYS A 124 -18.72 10.86 -13.98
N THR A 125 -18.21 10.85 -12.75
CA THR A 125 -18.84 11.48 -11.59
C THR A 125 -17.78 12.22 -10.79
N GLY A 126 -18.18 13.28 -10.08
CA GLY A 126 -17.24 14.10 -9.31
C GLY A 126 -16.77 15.34 -10.08
N LYS A 127 -15.69 15.95 -9.59
CA LYS A 127 -15.15 17.23 -10.08
C LYS A 127 -13.66 17.14 -10.28
N VAL A 128 -13.13 17.98 -11.18
CA VAL A 128 -11.69 18.16 -11.36
C VAL A 128 -11.28 19.45 -10.65
N TYR A 129 -10.38 19.33 -9.69
CA TYR A 129 -9.84 20.48 -8.96
C TYR A 129 -8.39 20.76 -9.37
N SER A 130 -8.06 22.04 -9.57
CA SER A 130 -6.73 22.52 -9.86
C SER A 130 -6.36 23.74 -9.02
N VAL A 131 -5.07 24.05 -8.96
CA VAL A 131 -4.56 25.25 -8.28
C VAL A 131 -4.76 26.53 -9.11
N ASP A 132 -4.97 26.36 -10.41
CA ASP A 132 -5.11 27.45 -11.41
C ASP A 132 -6.12 27.08 -12.51
N ALA A 133 -6.33 27.98 -13.47
CA ALA A 133 -7.28 27.78 -14.56
C ALA A 133 -6.74 26.95 -15.73
N ALA A 134 -5.53 26.36 -15.61
CA ALA A 134 -4.87 25.63 -16.71
C ALA A 134 -5.26 24.13 -16.81
N GLY A 135 -6.23 23.67 -16.00
CA GLY A 135 -6.70 22.28 -16.01
C GLY A 135 -7.58 21.94 -17.21
N PRO A 136 -8.09 20.69 -17.28
CA PRO A 136 -8.96 20.26 -18.37
C PRO A 136 -10.25 21.09 -18.42
N LEU A 137 -10.48 21.75 -19.56
CA LEU A 137 -11.65 22.61 -19.76
C LEU A 137 -12.80 21.86 -20.46
N PRO A 138 -14.07 22.17 -20.13
CA PRO A 138 -14.55 23.23 -19.22
C PRO A 138 -14.78 22.77 -17.77
N CYS A 139 -14.36 21.57 -17.37
CA CYS A 139 -14.78 20.94 -16.10
C CYS A 139 -13.90 21.28 -14.89
N THR A 140 -12.78 21.97 -15.08
CA THR A 140 -11.87 22.31 -13.99
C THR A 140 -12.44 23.39 -13.08
N LEU A 141 -12.34 23.13 -11.78
CA LEU A 141 -12.66 24.07 -10.71
C LEU A 141 -11.36 24.49 -10.01
N THR A 142 -11.06 25.79 -10.09
CA THR A 142 -9.89 26.33 -9.39
C THR A 142 -10.18 26.44 -7.89
N ASN A 143 -9.51 25.65 -7.07
CA ASN A 143 -9.65 25.69 -5.61
C ASN A 143 -8.33 25.30 -4.91
N PRO A 144 -7.34 26.21 -4.89
CA PRO A 144 -6.04 25.92 -4.29
C PRO A 144 -6.11 25.67 -2.78
N THR A 145 -7.06 26.30 -2.08
CA THR A 145 -7.22 26.12 -0.63
C THR A 145 -7.65 24.70 -0.28
N LEU A 146 -8.68 24.17 -0.96
CA LEU A 146 -9.13 22.80 -0.79
C LEU A 146 -8.00 21.82 -1.08
N LEU A 147 -7.28 22.02 -2.19
CA LEU A 147 -6.19 21.14 -2.59
C LEU A 147 -5.00 21.16 -1.61
N THR A 148 -4.67 22.34 -1.06
CA THR A 148 -3.62 22.46 -0.04
C THR A 148 -3.99 21.66 1.22
N SER A 149 -5.25 21.78 1.69
CA SER A 149 -5.75 20.99 2.83
C SER A 149 -5.74 19.49 2.49
N ALA A 150 -6.25 19.11 1.32
CA ALA A 150 -6.33 17.71 0.94
C ALA A 150 -4.95 17.05 0.81
N VAL A 151 -3.96 17.75 0.26
CA VAL A 151 -2.58 17.25 0.19
C VAL A 151 -1.97 17.12 1.59
N GLY A 152 -2.17 18.10 2.48
CA GLY A 152 -1.72 18.00 3.87
C GLY A 152 -2.36 16.82 4.61
N ASP A 153 -3.66 16.59 4.41
CA ASP A 153 -4.38 15.47 5.01
C ASP A 153 -3.93 14.12 4.42
N MET A 154 -3.62 14.04 3.12
CA MET A 154 -3.02 12.86 2.49
C MET A 154 -1.66 12.52 3.11
N GLU A 155 -0.80 13.51 3.32
CA GLU A 155 0.52 13.31 3.94
C GLU A 155 0.39 12.89 5.41
N THR A 156 -0.58 13.45 6.13
CA THR A 156 -0.93 13.08 7.51
C THR A 156 -1.45 11.65 7.57
N ALA A 157 -2.37 11.27 6.69
CA ALA A 157 -2.89 9.91 6.60
C ALA A 157 -1.80 8.88 6.29
N TYR A 158 -0.89 9.21 5.36
CA TYR A 158 0.28 8.39 5.09
C TYR A 158 1.15 8.19 6.34
N THR A 159 1.43 9.28 7.05
CA THR A 159 2.28 9.26 8.26
C THR A 159 1.62 8.49 9.41
N ASP A 160 0.31 8.69 9.61
CA ASP A 160 -0.47 7.90 10.58
C ASP A 160 -0.40 6.40 10.25
N ALA A 161 -0.70 6.01 9.01
CA ALA A 161 -0.64 4.61 8.60
C ALA A 161 0.76 4.01 8.76
N ALA A 162 1.82 4.74 8.38
CA ALA A 162 3.21 4.31 8.49
C ALA A 162 3.69 4.21 9.95
N GLY A 163 3.15 5.06 10.83
CA GLY A 163 3.53 5.15 12.24
C GLY A 163 2.81 4.19 13.17
N ARG A 164 1.81 3.43 12.68
CA ARG A 164 1.08 2.47 13.52
C ARG A 164 2.02 1.41 14.06
N THR A 165 1.93 1.15 15.37
CA THR A 165 2.78 0.20 16.11
C THR A 165 2.06 -1.09 16.40
N SER A 166 2.79 -2.10 16.87
CA SER A 166 2.26 -3.41 17.24
C SER A 166 1.56 -4.14 16.08
N PRO A 167 2.27 -4.39 14.96
CA PRO A 167 1.69 -5.10 13.83
C PRO A 167 1.26 -6.51 14.24
N ASN A 168 0.08 -6.93 13.77
CA ASN A 168 -0.44 -8.28 13.96
C ASN A 168 0.40 -9.29 13.16
N PHE A 169 0.90 -8.86 12.00
CA PHE A 169 1.67 -9.70 11.09
C PHE A 169 2.90 -8.95 10.59
N THR A 170 4.06 -9.58 10.66
CA THR A 170 5.34 -9.05 10.14
C THR A 170 5.90 -10.00 9.10
N GLU A 171 6.40 -9.46 7.99
CA GLU A 171 7.05 -10.19 6.89
C GLU A 171 6.23 -11.41 6.39
N LEU A 172 4.90 -11.34 6.48
CA LEU A 172 4.02 -12.43 6.04
C LEU A 172 4.34 -12.81 4.58
N GLY A 173 4.52 -14.10 4.32
CA GLY A 173 4.87 -14.60 3.00
C GLY A 173 6.19 -14.06 2.44
N ALA A 174 7.06 -13.48 3.28
CA ALA A 174 8.27 -12.76 2.85
C ALA A 174 7.98 -11.70 1.77
N GLY A 175 6.79 -11.06 1.84
CA GLY A 175 6.32 -10.07 0.87
C GLY A 175 5.48 -10.64 -0.28
N GLU A 176 5.40 -11.95 -0.48
CA GLU A 176 4.47 -12.54 -1.43
C GLU A 176 3.16 -12.90 -0.73
N ILE A 177 2.08 -12.22 -1.12
CA ILE A 177 0.76 -12.41 -0.51
C ILE A 177 -0.29 -12.98 -1.47
N GLY A 178 0.11 -13.26 -2.71
CA GLY A 178 -0.76 -13.94 -3.70
C GLY A 178 -1.22 -15.31 -3.20
N GLY A 179 -2.48 -15.65 -3.45
CA GLY A 179 -3.11 -16.89 -3.01
C GLY A 179 -3.54 -16.90 -1.54
N LEU A 180 -3.21 -15.88 -0.75
CA LEU A 180 -3.55 -15.84 0.67
C LEU A 180 -4.98 -15.30 0.90
N THR A 181 -5.57 -15.74 2.00
CA THR A 181 -6.74 -15.11 2.61
C THR A 181 -6.26 -14.38 3.87
N LEU A 182 -6.36 -13.06 3.85
CA LEU A 182 -5.90 -12.19 4.92
C LEU A 182 -7.09 -11.77 5.80
N VAL A 183 -6.86 -11.71 7.11
CA VAL A 183 -7.83 -11.27 8.11
C VAL A 183 -7.58 -9.81 8.50
N PRO A 184 -8.53 -9.11 9.15
CA PRO A 184 -8.33 -7.74 9.61
C PRO A 184 -7.10 -7.60 10.50
N GLY A 185 -6.39 -6.46 10.38
CA GLY A 185 -5.22 -6.19 11.20
C GLY A 185 -4.20 -5.28 10.53
N LEU A 186 -3.11 -5.07 11.25
CA LEU A 186 -1.93 -4.33 10.81
C LEU A 186 -0.86 -5.30 10.34
N TYR A 187 -0.48 -5.16 9.08
CA TYR A 187 0.57 -5.92 8.42
C TYR A 187 1.78 -5.03 8.18
N LYS A 188 2.98 -5.56 8.34
CA LYS A 188 4.21 -4.79 8.14
C LYS A 188 5.27 -5.59 7.40
N TRP A 189 5.84 -4.97 6.36
CA TRP A 189 7.01 -5.47 5.63
C TRP A 189 8.10 -4.41 5.55
N GLY A 190 9.34 -4.82 5.84
CA GLY A 190 10.55 -4.01 5.64
C GLY A 190 11.00 -3.93 4.18
N THR A 191 10.36 -4.68 3.30
CA THR A 191 10.65 -4.78 1.87
C THR A 191 9.42 -4.44 1.03
N GLY A 192 9.42 -4.79 -0.26
CA GLY A 192 8.24 -4.69 -1.13
C GLY A 192 7.26 -5.84 -0.91
N VAL A 193 6.05 -5.66 -1.44
CA VAL A 193 4.99 -6.68 -1.47
C VAL A 193 4.62 -6.99 -2.91
N LEU A 194 4.47 -8.29 -3.20
CA LEU A 194 4.03 -8.83 -4.48
C LEU A 194 2.69 -9.54 -4.30
N ILE A 195 1.76 -9.26 -5.21
CA ILE A 195 0.50 -9.98 -5.39
C ILE A 195 0.61 -10.71 -6.73
N SER A 196 1.21 -11.91 -6.73
CA SER A 196 1.46 -12.69 -7.96
C SER A 196 0.21 -13.42 -8.47
N THR A 197 -0.75 -13.70 -7.57
CA THR A 197 -2.05 -14.31 -7.84
C THR A 197 -3.13 -13.60 -7.02
N ASN A 198 -4.40 -14.01 -7.15
CA ASN A 198 -5.49 -13.37 -6.40
C ASN A 198 -5.25 -13.44 -4.89
N VAL A 199 -5.60 -12.36 -4.19
CA VAL A 199 -5.60 -12.29 -2.72
C VAL A 199 -7.01 -11.99 -2.23
N THR A 200 -7.40 -12.59 -1.11
CA THR A 200 -8.71 -12.37 -0.48
C THR A 200 -8.52 -11.64 0.85
N LEU A 201 -9.28 -10.58 1.07
CA LEU A 201 -9.40 -9.90 2.36
C LEU A 201 -10.74 -10.30 2.97
N ALA A 202 -10.69 -11.12 4.01
CA ALA A 202 -11.90 -11.67 4.66
C ALA A 202 -12.16 -10.96 5.99
N GLY A 203 -13.28 -10.23 6.10
CA GLY A 203 -13.65 -9.49 7.31
C GLY A 203 -15.05 -8.93 7.23
N GLY A 204 -15.55 -8.38 8.31
CA GLY A 204 -16.84 -7.70 8.41
C GLY A 204 -16.80 -6.25 7.89
N SER A 205 -17.96 -5.61 7.92
CA SER A 205 -18.15 -4.26 7.35
C SER A 205 -17.37 -3.15 8.07
N ASN A 206 -17.00 -3.36 9.33
CA ASN A 206 -16.25 -2.40 10.15
C ASN A 206 -14.79 -2.80 10.34
N ASP A 207 -14.40 -3.95 9.81
CA ASP A 207 -13.04 -4.44 9.96
C ASP A 207 -12.05 -3.65 9.13
N VAL A 208 -10.85 -3.43 9.68
CA VAL A 208 -9.82 -2.57 9.11
C VAL A 208 -8.60 -3.39 8.75
N PHE A 209 -8.08 -3.16 7.56
CA PHE A 209 -6.85 -3.73 7.06
C PHE A 209 -5.86 -2.59 6.81
N ILE A 210 -4.67 -2.65 7.41
CA ILE A 210 -3.61 -1.68 7.20
C ILE A 210 -2.34 -2.42 6.79
N PHE A 211 -1.81 -2.08 5.63
CA PHE A 211 -0.59 -2.67 5.07
C PHE A 211 0.51 -1.63 5.07
N GLN A 212 1.52 -1.80 5.92
CA GLN A 212 2.74 -0.98 5.96
C GLN A 212 3.83 -1.62 5.10
N ILE A 213 4.15 -1.01 3.98
CA ILE A 213 5.10 -1.54 3.00
C ILE A 213 6.26 -0.56 2.84
N ALA A 214 7.45 -0.92 3.32
CA ALA A 214 8.64 -0.07 3.24
C ALA A 214 9.27 -0.03 1.83
N GLY A 215 8.90 -0.94 0.94
CA GLY A 215 9.30 -0.99 -0.46
C GLY A 215 8.17 -0.64 -1.42
N THR A 216 8.13 -1.35 -2.55
CA THR A 216 7.11 -1.22 -3.60
C THR A 216 5.94 -2.17 -3.35
N LEU A 217 4.75 -1.82 -3.85
CA LEU A 217 3.63 -2.74 -4.01
C LEU A 217 3.46 -3.06 -5.49
N THR A 218 3.59 -4.32 -5.85
CA THR A 218 3.41 -4.79 -7.23
C THR A 218 2.29 -5.81 -7.29
N GLN A 219 1.28 -5.53 -8.09
CA GLN A 219 0.21 -6.47 -8.40
C GLN A 219 0.43 -7.00 -9.82
N ALA A 220 0.46 -8.32 -9.99
CA ALA A 220 0.63 -8.95 -11.29
C ALA A 220 -0.59 -8.75 -12.21
N ASN A 221 -0.38 -8.97 -13.50
CA ASN A 221 -1.42 -8.84 -14.51
C ASN A 221 -2.59 -9.81 -14.22
N ALA A 222 -3.80 -9.37 -14.51
CA ALA A 222 -5.04 -10.15 -14.41
C ALA A 222 -5.34 -10.72 -13.00
N THR A 223 -4.66 -10.23 -11.94
CA THR A 223 -4.92 -10.63 -10.57
C THR A 223 -5.96 -9.72 -9.90
N ARG A 224 -6.55 -10.21 -8.83
CA ARG A 224 -7.60 -9.47 -8.11
C ARG A 224 -7.33 -9.46 -6.61
N VAL A 225 -7.53 -8.31 -5.99
CA VAL A 225 -7.84 -8.21 -4.57
C VAL A 225 -9.34 -8.37 -4.43
N THR A 226 -9.79 -9.31 -3.60
CA THR A 226 -11.22 -9.61 -3.42
C THR A 226 -11.61 -9.41 -1.95
N LEU A 227 -12.72 -8.73 -1.73
CA LEU A 227 -13.29 -8.54 -0.39
C LEU A 227 -14.36 -9.59 -0.12
N THR A 228 -14.36 -10.19 1.08
CA THR A 228 -15.35 -11.19 1.49
C THR A 228 -15.80 -10.96 2.93
N GLY A 229 -16.91 -11.60 3.33
CA GLY A 229 -17.45 -11.49 4.69
C GLY A 229 -18.11 -10.14 5.02
N GLY A 230 -18.19 -9.22 4.05
CA GLY A 230 -18.69 -7.87 4.24
C GLY A 230 -17.60 -6.80 4.34
N ALA A 231 -16.33 -7.18 4.21
CA ALA A 231 -15.20 -6.23 4.18
C ALA A 231 -15.42 -5.13 3.15
N GLN A 232 -15.00 -3.90 3.46
CA GLN A 232 -15.27 -2.73 2.63
C GLN A 232 -13.98 -2.06 2.19
N ALA A 233 -13.89 -1.67 0.92
CA ALA A 233 -12.72 -1.01 0.33
C ALA A 233 -12.30 0.26 1.09
N LYS A 234 -13.24 1.00 1.68
CA LYS A 234 -12.95 2.19 2.48
C LYS A 234 -12.16 1.91 3.77
N ASN A 235 -12.13 0.67 4.22
CA ASN A 235 -11.43 0.23 5.43
C ASN A 235 -10.14 -0.54 5.13
N VAL A 236 -9.70 -0.57 3.87
CA VAL A 236 -8.45 -1.19 3.42
C VAL A 236 -7.46 -0.10 3.05
N PHE A 237 -6.31 -0.07 3.74
CA PHE A 237 -5.29 0.99 3.56
C PHE A 237 -3.95 0.38 3.19
N TRP A 238 -3.43 0.76 2.03
CA TRP A 238 -2.12 0.35 1.53
C TRP A 238 -1.16 1.54 1.67
N GLN A 239 -0.43 1.59 2.78
CA GLN A 239 0.66 2.56 2.94
C GLN A 239 1.92 2.00 2.28
N VAL A 240 2.44 2.71 1.28
CA VAL A 240 3.55 2.26 0.44
C VAL A 240 4.64 3.32 0.37
N ALA A 241 5.85 3.00 0.85
CA ALA A 241 6.97 3.94 0.81
C ALA A 241 7.59 4.06 -0.59
N GLY A 242 7.50 3.01 -1.39
CA GLY A 242 7.92 3.00 -2.79
C GLY A 242 6.78 3.26 -3.77
N ALA A 243 6.97 2.81 -5.01
CA ALA A 243 5.96 2.89 -6.06
C ALA A 243 4.90 1.80 -5.91
N VAL A 244 3.69 2.11 -6.37
CA VAL A 244 2.60 1.14 -6.55
C VAL A 244 2.46 0.86 -8.04
N THR A 245 2.40 -0.43 -8.40
CA THR A 245 2.10 -0.87 -9.76
C THR A 245 0.92 -1.84 -9.74
N ILE A 246 -0.18 -1.46 -10.39
CA ILE A 246 -1.34 -2.33 -10.62
C ILE A 246 -1.21 -2.88 -12.03
N GLY A 247 -1.07 -4.19 -12.16
CA GLY A 247 -0.80 -4.88 -13.43
C GLY A 247 -1.96 -4.77 -14.43
N THR A 248 -1.66 -5.03 -15.69
CA THR A 248 -2.64 -5.00 -16.79
C THR A 248 -3.85 -5.85 -16.45
N THR A 249 -5.07 -5.30 -16.63
CA THR A 249 -6.37 -5.92 -16.34
C THR A 249 -6.55 -6.43 -14.89
N ALA A 250 -5.67 -6.04 -13.97
CA ALA A 250 -5.80 -6.37 -12.56
C ALA A 250 -6.91 -5.53 -11.88
N HIS A 251 -7.36 -5.98 -10.73
CA HIS A 251 -8.35 -5.26 -9.92
C HIS A 251 -7.86 -5.08 -8.49
N MET A 252 -7.82 -3.82 -8.03
CA MET A 252 -7.38 -3.44 -6.71
C MET A 252 -8.55 -2.95 -5.86
N GLU A 253 -8.56 -3.32 -4.59
CA GLU A 253 -9.50 -2.83 -3.58
C GLU A 253 -8.74 -2.05 -2.50
N GLY A 254 -9.28 -0.88 -2.12
CA GLY A 254 -8.77 -0.10 -1.00
C GLY A 254 -8.09 1.21 -1.38
N ILE A 255 -7.59 1.87 -0.36
CA ILE A 255 -7.03 3.22 -0.41
C ILE A 255 -5.51 3.11 -0.49
N MET A 256 -4.91 3.56 -1.58
CA MET A 256 -3.47 3.60 -1.75
C MET A 256 -2.92 4.93 -1.27
N LEU A 257 -2.07 4.87 -0.24
CA LEU A 257 -1.31 6.00 0.31
C LEU A 257 0.15 5.82 -0.10
N ALA A 258 0.51 6.30 -1.28
CA ALA A 258 1.85 6.11 -1.83
C ALA A 258 2.76 7.33 -1.60
N LYS A 259 3.97 7.08 -1.11
CA LYS A 259 5.00 8.14 -0.97
C LYS A 259 5.53 8.60 -2.32
N THR A 260 5.52 7.72 -3.30
CA THR A 260 5.94 8.00 -4.67
C THR A 260 4.77 7.85 -5.64
N ASN A 261 4.98 7.33 -6.84
CA ASN A 261 3.96 7.22 -7.86
C ASN A 261 3.07 5.99 -7.72
N ILE A 262 1.89 6.10 -8.33
CA ILE A 262 0.98 4.98 -8.56
C ILE A 262 0.82 4.83 -10.08
N ALA A 263 1.18 3.65 -10.60
CA ALA A 263 0.99 3.29 -12.00
C ALA A 263 -0.13 2.24 -12.10
N VAL A 264 -1.17 2.56 -12.87
CA VAL A 264 -2.27 1.66 -13.17
C VAL A 264 -2.15 1.28 -14.63
N ASN A 265 -1.77 0.03 -14.89
CA ASN A 265 -1.50 -0.44 -16.24
C ASN A 265 -2.79 -0.70 -17.02
N THR A 266 -2.65 -0.90 -18.32
CA THR A 266 -3.74 -0.95 -19.31
C THR A 266 -4.92 -1.81 -18.84
N GLY A 267 -6.10 -1.20 -18.82
CA GLY A 267 -7.36 -1.87 -18.51
C GLY A 267 -7.52 -2.36 -17.07
N ALA A 268 -6.59 -2.04 -16.17
CA ALA A 268 -6.74 -2.35 -14.76
C ALA A 268 -7.80 -1.44 -14.11
N SER A 269 -8.33 -1.87 -12.97
CA SER A 269 -9.36 -1.13 -12.25
C SER A 269 -9.06 -1.06 -10.75
N ALA A 270 -9.59 -0.03 -10.11
CA ALA A 270 -9.52 0.15 -8.67
C ALA A 270 -10.88 0.58 -8.10
N ASN A 271 -11.34 -0.12 -7.08
CA ASN A 271 -12.38 0.36 -6.16
C ASN A 271 -11.67 0.88 -4.91
N GLY A 272 -11.37 2.19 -4.91
CA GLY A 272 -10.49 2.75 -3.90
C GLY A 272 -10.15 4.21 -4.18
N ARG A 273 -9.03 4.64 -3.59
CA ARG A 273 -8.45 5.97 -3.82
C ARG A 273 -6.99 5.84 -4.19
N LEU A 274 -6.55 6.63 -5.16
CA LEU A 274 -5.16 6.73 -5.59
C LEU A 274 -4.58 8.04 -5.05
N LEU A 275 -3.97 7.99 -3.87
CA LEU A 275 -3.43 9.14 -3.16
C LEU A 275 -1.89 9.07 -3.23
N ALA A 276 -1.30 9.79 -4.19
CA ALA A 276 0.13 9.74 -4.49
C ALA A 276 0.84 11.04 -4.13
N GLN A 277 1.93 10.96 -3.37
CA GLN A 277 2.75 12.15 -3.08
C GLN A 277 3.65 12.57 -4.27
N THR A 278 3.61 11.83 -5.37
CA THR A 278 4.14 12.27 -6.67
C THR A 278 3.05 12.18 -7.74
N ALA A 279 3.13 11.30 -8.70
CA ALA A 279 2.24 11.23 -9.86
C ALA A 279 1.34 9.98 -9.85
N VAL A 280 0.23 10.05 -10.56
CA VAL A 280 -0.58 8.89 -10.96
C VAL A 280 -0.52 8.75 -12.48
N THR A 281 -0.28 7.53 -12.95
CA THR A 281 -0.33 7.19 -14.39
C THR A 281 -1.46 6.22 -14.63
N LEU A 282 -2.31 6.53 -15.60
CA LEU A 282 -3.46 5.76 -16.01
C LEU A 282 -3.31 5.31 -17.47
N GLN A 283 -3.93 4.16 -17.81
CA GLN A 283 -3.93 3.56 -19.13
C GLN A 283 -5.26 2.84 -19.35
N GLN A 284 -6.29 3.58 -19.76
CA GLN A 284 -7.65 3.05 -20.00
C GLN A 284 -8.23 2.36 -18.75
N ASN A 285 -8.19 3.04 -17.64
CA ASN A 285 -8.51 2.47 -16.33
C ASN A 285 -9.91 2.88 -15.84
N ALA A 286 -10.48 2.03 -14.98
CA ALA A 286 -11.66 2.38 -14.19
C ALA A 286 -11.25 2.60 -12.74
N VAL A 287 -11.45 3.80 -12.20
CA VAL A 287 -11.22 4.12 -10.79
C VAL A 287 -12.53 4.58 -10.18
N THR A 288 -12.97 3.87 -9.15
CA THR A 288 -14.22 4.19 -8.44
C THR A 288 -13.92 4.46 -6.99
N GLN A 289 -14.27 5.64 -6.54
CA GLN A 289 -14.19 6.01 -5.13
C GLN A 289 -15.21 5.18 -4.33
N PRO A 290 -14.80 4.45 -3.26
CA PRO A 290 -15.74 3.71 -2.43
C PRO A 290 -16.66 4.66 -1.68
N ALA A 291 -17.91 4.24 -1.45
CA ALA A 291 -18.86 4.98 -0.61
C ALA A 291 -18.29 5.19 0.80
N GLN A 292 -18.56 6.36 1.37
CA GLN A 292 -18.11 6.74 2.72
C GLN A 292 -18.98 6.10 3.79
#